data_e89f16c2d0531bac7d87f7724eb174d5
#
_entry.id   e89f16c2d0531bac7d87f7724eb174d5
#
_cell.length_a   1.000
_cell.length_b   1.000
_cell.length_c   1.000
_cell.angle_alpha   90.00
_cell.angle_beta   90.00
_cell.angle_gamma   90.00
#
_symmetry.space_group_name_H-M   'P 1'
#
loop_
_entity.id
_entity.type
_entity.pdbx_description
1 polymer ?
#
loop_
_entity_poly.entity_id
_entity_poly.type
_entity_poly.pdbx_seq_one_letter_code
_entity_poly.pdbx_strand_id
1 'polypeptide(L)'
;MPQVQVIQPIQQQPKRLRVAAYARVSTKSNEQLHSMSVQTEYYEDLIQKNPNWEFVGVYADEGISGTSIKHRAELNRLMEDCRAGMIDRILVKSASRMARNAVDLLTIIRELKSIGVAVQFEKEQFDTDSATGEMMLSMMCAIAQEESLSISKNMKWGIRKKMQTGTYVNCATPFGYRQQDHQLVLEKNEAAVVRLVFEKYLSGVGIA
;
A
#
# COMPACT_ATOMS: atom_id res chain seq x y z
N MET A 1 -34.29 37.95 -48.37
CA MET A 1 -33.80 38.11 -46.99
C MET A 1 -33.18 36.78 -46.58
N PRO A 2 -31.95 36.70 -46.14
CA PRO A 2 -31.36 35.45 -45.71
C PRO A 2 -32.02 35.00 -44.41
N GLN A 3 -32.49 33.72 -44.39
CA GLN A 3 -33.03 33.07 -43.19
C GLN A 3 -31.87 32.66 -42.30
N VAL A 4 -31.79 33.19 -41.11
CA VAL A 4 -30.83 32.78 -40.09
C VAL A 4 -31.39 31.52 -39.41
N GLN A 5 -30.76 30.36 -39.65
CA GLN A 5 -31.05 29.14 -38.90
C GLN A 5 -30.32 29.22 -37.56
N VAL A 6 -31.08 29.31 -36.47
CA VAL A 6 -30.55 29.22 -35.12
C VAL A 6 -30.25 27.75 -34.82
N ILE A 7 -28.96 27.35 -34.85
CA ILE A 7 -28.51 26.04 -34.42
C ILE A 7 -28.58 26.02 -32.89
N GLN A 8 -29.51 25.25 -32.33
CA GLN A 8 -29.56 25.04 -30.88
C GLN A 8 -28.29 24.28 -30.45
N PRO A 9 -27.60 24.71 -29.39
CA PRO A 9 -26.46 23.95 -28.88
C PRO A 9 -26.91 22.56 -28.47
N ILE A 10 -26.21 21.53 -28.94
CA ILE A 10 -26.42 20.15 -28.50
C ILE A 10 -26.17 20.14 -26.98
N GLN A 11 -27.24 19.93 -26.20
CA GLN A 11 -27.12 19.68 -24.77
C GLN A 11 -26.37 18.38 -24.58
N GLN A 12 -25.07 18.44 -24.40
CA GLN A 12 -24.28 17.29 -23.92
C GLN A 12 -24.83 16.93 -22.54
N GLN A 13 -25.48 15.80 -22.41
CA GLN A 13 -25.83 15.26 -21.10
C GLN A 13 -24.50 15.11 -20.32
N PRO A 14 -24.44 15.59 -19.08
CA PRO A 14 -23.24 15.46 -18.27
C PRO A 14 -22.87 13.97 -18.20
N LYS A 15 -21.64 13.64 -18.58
CA LYS A 15 -21.13 12.27 -18.52
C LYS A 15 -21.22 11.80 -17.06
N ARG A 16 -21.98 10.72 -16.83
CA ARG A 16 -22.07 10.13 -15.49
C ARG A 16 -20.69 9.58 -15.07
N LEU A 17 -20.35 9.75 -13.80
CA LEU A 17 -19.14 9.17 -13.23
C LEU A 17 -19.34 7.66 -13.07
N ARG A 18 -18.42 6.87 -13.59
CA ARG A 18 -18.41 5.41 -13.42
C ARG A 18 -17.85 5.09 -12.04
N VAL A 19 -18.71 4.53 -11.19
CA VAL A 19 -18.42 4.31 -9.78
C VAL A 19 -18.39 2.82 -9.48
N ALA A 20 -17.28 2.38 -8.88
CA ALA A 20 -17.12 1.04 -8.34
C ALA A 20 -17.06 1.08 -6.82
N ALA A 21 -17.36 -0.04 -6.16
CA ALA A 21 -17.12 -0.18 -4.73
C ALA A 21 -16.05 -1.23 -4.46
N TYR A 22 -15.25 -1.00 -3.42
CA TYR A 22 -14.31 -1.99 -2.92
C TYR A 22 -14.66 -2.43 -1.51
N ALA A 23 -14.79 -3.74 -1.32
CA ALA A 23 -15.14 -4.36 -0.06
C ALA A 23 -14.11 -5.41 0.38
N ARG A 24 -13.98 -5.64 1.68
CA ARG A 24 -13.22 -6.73 2.26
C ARG A 24 -14.05 -7.44 3.31
N VAL A 25 -14.38 -8.71 3.06
CA VAL A 25 -15.20 -9.55 3.92
C VAL A 25 -14.34 -10.51 4.75
N SER A 26 -14.73 -10.84 5.98
CA SER A 26 -13.97 -11.74 6.86
C SER A 26 -14.28 -13.21 6.54
N THR A 27 -13.26 -14.09 6.67
CA THR A 27 -13.26 -15.51 6.25
C THR A 27 -14.01 -16.49 7.18
N LYS A 28 -15.05 -16.13 7.86
CA LYS A 28 -15.79 -17.10 8.69
C LYS A 28 -17.06 -17.57 7.99
N SER A 29 -16.92 -18.73 7.27
CA SER A 29 -17.99 -19.65 6.77
C SER A 29 -19.36 -19.04 6.35
N ASN A 30 -20.40 -19.77 6.20
CA ASN A 30 -21.74 -19.48 5.64
C ASN A 30 -22.34 -18.05 5.81
N GLU A 31 -21.90 -17.25 6.76
CA GLU A 31 -22.24 -15.83 6.91
C GLU A 31 -21.58 -14.93 5.84
N GLN A 32 -20.58 -15.45 5.15
CA GLN A 32 -19.77 -14.69 4.17
C GLN A 32 -20.52 -14.41 2.87
N LEU A 33 -21.17 -15.41 2.30
CA LEU A 33 -21.97 -15.25 1.08
C LEU A 33 -23.13 -14.27 1.32
N HIS A 34 -23.74 -14.35 2.51
CA HIS A 34 -24.79 -13.42 2.92
C HIS A 34 -24.23 -12.00 3.14
N SER A 35 -23.04 -11.87 3.74
CA SER A 35 -22.39 -10.58 3.97
C SER A 35 -21.95 -9.92 2.66
N MET A 36 -21.51 -10.71 1.67
CA MET A 36 -21.08 -10.22 0.38
C MET A 36 -22.25 -9.73 -0.48
N SER A 37 -23.35 -10.51 -0.52
CA SER A 37 -24.56 -10.10 -1.23
C SER A 37 -25.18 -8.83 -0.66
N VAL A 38 -25.25 -8.72 0.67
CA VAL A 38 -25.77 -7.52 1.34
C VAL A 38 -24.88 -6.29 1.07
N GLN A 39 -23.55 -6.45 1.05
CA GLN A 39 -22.67 -5.33 0.71
C GLN A 39 -22.77 -4.92 -0.76
N THR A 40 -22.93 -5.88 -1.68
CA THR A 40 -23.13 -5.59 -3.10
C THR A 40 -24.43 -4.83 -3.31
N GLU A 41 -25.52 -5.31 -2.76
CA GLU A 41 -26.84 -4.67 -2.83
C GLU A 41 -26.80 -3.24 -2.22
N TYR A 42 -26.13 -3.08 -1.07
CA TYR A 42 -25.97 -1.78 -0.45
C TYR A 42 -25.23 -0.78 -1.35
N TYR A 43 -24.11 -1.18 -1.96
CA TYR A 43 -23.34 -0.27 -2.83
C TYR A 43 -24.04 -0.01 -4.15
N GLU A 44 -24.71 -1.00 -4.70
CA GLU A 44 -25.53 -0.82 -5.90
C GLU A 44 -26.64 0.21 -5.64
N ASP A 45 -27.40 0.04 -4.58
CA ASP A 45 -28.44 0.97 -4.15
C ASP A 45 -27.91 2.38 -3.89
N LEU A 46 -26.75 2.48 -3.21
CA LEU A 46 -26.12 3.76 -2.87
C LEU A 46 -25.69 4.52 -4.13
N ILE A 47 -25.11 3.82 -5.09
CA ILE A 47 -24.62 4.41 -6.33
C ILE A 47 -25.79 4.78 -7.25
N GLN A 48 -26.80 3.93 -7.37
CA GLN A 48 -27.99 4.19 -8.21
C GLN A 48 -28.84 5.37 -7.72
N LYS A 49 -28.82 5.67 -6.42
CA LYS A 49 -29.50 6.85 -5.87
C LYS A 49 -28.90 8.18 -6.33
N ASN A 50 -27.66 8.18 -6.81
CA ASN A 50 -27.04 9.39 -7.34
C ASN A 50 -27.21 9.44 -8.87
N PRO A 51 -27.97 10.42 -9.40
CA PRO A 51 -28.26 10.51 -10.84
C PRO A 51 -27.02 10.78 -11.70
N ASN A 52 -25.93 11.26 -11.11
CA ASN A 52 -24.67 11.57 -11.78
C ASN A 52 -23.70 10.37 -11.78
N TRP A 53 -24.07 9.24 -11.18
CA TRP A 53 -23.23 8.06 -11.07
C TRP A 53 -23.76 6.92 -11.93
N GLU A 54 -22.84 6.11 -12.41
CA GLU A 54 -23.09 4.86 -13.14
C GLU A 54 -22.40 3.73 -12.37
N PHE A 55 -23.16 2.71 -12.00
CA PHE A 55 -22.64 1.56 -11.28
C PHE A 55 -21.83 0.66 -12.19
N VAL A 56 -20.56 0.42 -11.84
CA VAL A 56 -19.63 -0.47 -12.56
C VAL A 56 -19.62 -1.87 -11.94
N GLY A 57 -19.54 -1.95 -10.62
CA GLY A 57 -19.48 -3.22 -9.91
C GLY A 57 -18.91 -3.10 -8.50
N VAL A 58 -18.90 -4.22 -7.78
CA VAL A 58 -18.28 -4.37 -6.48
C VAL A 58 -17.13 -5.35 -6.57
N TYR A 59 -15.94 -4.91 -6.14
CA TYR A 59 -14.73 -5.72 -6.03
C TYR A 59 -14.56 -6.13 -4.57
N ALA A 60 -14.64 -7.42 -4.29
CA ALA A 60 -14.65 -7.90 -2.92
C ALA A 60 -13.59 -8.96 -2.68
N ASP A 61 -12.60 -8.64 -1.86
CA ASP A 61 -11.58 -9.59 -1.40
C ASP A 61 -12.01 -10.29 -0.11
N GLU A 62 -11.68 -11.56 -0.01
CA GLU A 62 -11.78 -12.28 1.24
C GLU A 62 -10.70 -11.82 2.21
N GLY A 63 -11.10 -11.54 3.45
CA GLY A 63 -10.21 -11.09 4.52
C GLY A 63 -9.33 -12.20 5.06
N ILE A 64 -8.46 -12.78 4.25
CA ILE A 64 -7.45 -13.72 4.73
C ILE A 64 -6.49 -12.98 5.65
N SER A 65 -6.34 -13.44 6.88
CA SER A 65 -5.31 -12.99 7.81
C SER A 65 -3.94 -13.43 7.30
N GLY A 66 -3.30 -12.64 6.49
CA GLY A 66 -2.02 -13.03 5.91
C GLY A 66 -1.35 -11.86 5.16
N THR A 67 -0.10 -11.84 5.20
CA THR A 67 0.94 -10.85 5.09
C THR A 67 1.22 -10.25 3.71
N SER A 68 0.39 -10.40 2.66
CA SER A 68 0.79 -9.92 1.34
C SER A 68 -0.35 -9.28 0.54
N ILE A 69 -0.09 -8.13 -0.06
CA ILE A 69 -0.90 -7.50 -1.12
C ILE A 69 -1.08 -8.45 -2.31
N LYS A 70 -0.15 -9.40 -2.51
CA LYS A 70 -0.18 -10.39 -3.62
C LYS A 70 -1.41 -11.31 -3.62
N HIS A 71 -2.15 -11.41 -2.52
CA HIS A 71 -3.36 -12.26 -2.42
C HIS A 71 -4.68 -11.48 -2.51
N ARG A 72 -4.65 -10.20 -2.92
CA ARG A 72 -5.84 -9.36 -3.08
C ARG A 72 -6.19 -9.27 -4.57
N ALA A 73 -6.73 -10.35 -5.09
CA ALA A 73 -7.03 -10.49 -6.52
C ALA A 73 -8.01 -9.42 -7.01
N GLU A 74 -9.06 -9.15 -6.22
CA GLU A 74 -10.08 -8.17 -6.59
C GLU A 74 -9.59 -6.72 -6.45
N LEU A 75 -8.72 -6.40 -5.49
CA LEU A 75 -8.07 -5.10 -5.46
C LEU A 75 -7.17 -4.90 -6.69
N ASN A 76 -6.39 -5.90 -7.06
CA ASN A 76 -5.53 -5.82 -8.24
C ASN A 76 -6.34 -5.62 -9.51
N ARG A 77 -7.43 -6.37 -9.66
CA ARG A 77 -8.38 -6.22 -10.77
C ARG A 77 -9.00 -4.83 -10.80
N LEU A 78 -9.44 -4.30 -9.65
CA LEU A 78 -9.93 -2.93 -9.53
C LEU A 78 -8.89 -1.92 -10.02
N MET A 79 -7.62 -2.07 -9.62
CA MET A 79 -6.53 -1.19 -10.04
C MET A 79 -6.27 -1.29 -11.56
N GLU A 80 -6.35 -2.48 -12.15
CA GLU A 80 -6.25 -2.67 -13.60
C GLU A 80 -7.39 -1.98 -14.36
N ASP A 81 -8.62 -2.13 -13.90
CA ASP A 81 -9.80 -1.49 -14.48
C ASP A 81 -9.73 0.05 -14.34
N CYS A 82 -9.19 0.55 -13.25
CA CYS A 82 -8.90 1.98 -13.09
C CYS A 82 -7.84 2.47 -14.10
N ARG A 83 -6.74 1.73 -14.28
CA ARG A 83 -5.69 2.07 -15.28
C ARG A 83 -6.25 2.02 -16.72
N ALA A 84 -7.17 1.10 -16.98
CA ALA A 84 -7.86 1.01 -18.26
C ALA A 84 -8.87 2.16 -18.48
N GLY A 85 -9.04 3.04 -17.48
CA GLY A 85 -9.98 4.16 -17.57
C GLY A 85 -11.44 3.74 -17.53
N MET A 86 -11.77 2.60 -16.92
CA MET A 86 -13.15 2.10 -16.81
C MET A 86 -13.87 2.63 -15.56
N ILE A 87 -13.15 3.19 -14.60
CA ILE A 87 -13.66 3.65 -13.31
C ILE A 87 -13.18 5.08 -13.07
N ASP A 88 -14.09 5.96 -12.66
CA ASP A 88 -13.80 7.36 -12.35
C ASP A 88 -13.77 7.59 -10.82
N ARG A 89 -14.49 6.75 -10.05
CA ARG A 89 -14.58 6.87 -8.58
C ARG A 89 -14.71 5.51 -7.91
N ILE A 90 -14.09 5.39 -6.74
CA ILE A 90 -14.17 4.19 -5.89
C ILE A 90 -14.80 4.55 -4.54
N LEU A 91 -15.81 3.78 -4.11
CA LEU A 91 -16.37 3.84 -2.76
C LEU A 91 -15.75 2.75 -1.90
N VAL A 92 -15.32 3.11 -0.70
CA VAL A 92 -14.73 2.17 0.27
C VAL A 92 -15.30 2.44 1.65
N LYS A 93 -15.71 1.41 2.37
CA LYS A 93 -16.30 1.55 3.70
C LYS A 93 -15.35 2.26 4.70
N SER A 94 -14.05 1.95 4.63
CA SER A 94 -13.02 2.58 5.48
C SER A 94 -11.63 2.37 4.91
N ALA A 95 -10.69 3.24 5.29
CA ALA A 95 -9.28 3.17 4.91
C ALA A 95 -8.64 1.81 5.29
N SER A 96 -9.01 1.25 6.45
CA SER A 96 -8.54 -0.06 6.91
C SER A 96 -9.00 -1.24 6.04
N ARG A 97 -10.02 -1.07 5.21
CA ARG A 97 -10.45 -2.06 4.22
C ARG A 97 -9.57 -2.02 2.97
N MET A 98 -9.16 -0.82 2.57
CA MET A 98 -8.34 -0.62 1.39
C MET A 98 -6.87 -0.96 1.62
N ALA A 99 -6.31 -0.61 2.78
CA ALA A 99 -4.91 -0.90 3.11
C ALA A 99 -4.75 -1.31 4.57
N ARG A 100 -3.61 -1.91 4.91
CA ARG A 100 -3.29 -2.38 6.28
C ARG A 100 -2.51 -1.36 7.08
N ASN A 101 -1.79 -0.52 6.40
CA ASN A 101 -0.98 0.54 7.00
C ASN A 101 -1.11 1.82 6.16
N ALA A 102 -0.67 2.93 6.72
CA ALA A 102 -0.76 4.23 6.09
C ALA A 102 0.08 4.33 4.80
N VAL A 103 1.23 3.66 4.74
CA VAL A 103 2.14 3.71 3.58
C VAL A 103 1.50 3.05 2.36
N ASP A 104 0.93 1.85 2.54
CA ASP A 104 0.23 1.13 1.46
C ASP A 104 -0.99 1.94 0.98
N LEU A 105 -1.76 2.51 1.92
CA LEU A 105 -2.92 3.35 1.59
C LEU A 105 -2.51 4.55 0.73
N LEU A 106 -1.48 5.27 1.16
CA LEU A 106 -0.97 6.44 0.44
C LEU A 106 -0.46 6.08 -0.95
N THR A 107 0.20 4.92 -1.10
CA THR A 107 0.70 4.44 -2.39
C THR A 107 -0.47 4.20 -3.35
N ILE A 108 -1.50 3.50 -2.89
CA ILE A 108 -2.71 3.23 -3.70
C ILE A 108 -3.42 4.54 -4.07
N ILE A 109 -3.64 5.44 -3.10
CA ILE A 109 -4.35 6.71 -3.36
C ILE A 109 -3.57 7.59 -4.34
N ARG A 110 -2.23 7.69 -4.20
CA ARG A 110 -1.40 8.47 -5.13
C ARG A 110 -1.45 7.93 -6.54
N GLU A 111 -1.41 6.61 -6.69
CA GLU A 111 -1.55 5.97 -7.98
C GLU A 111 -2.92 6.29 -8.60
N LEU A 112 -4.02 6.08 -7.86
CA LEU A 112 -5.37 6.38 -8.32
C LEU A 112 -5.54 7.87 -8.69
N LYS A 113 -5.02 8.77 -7.86
CA LYS A 113 -5.03 10.21 -8.15
C LYS A 113 -4.25 10.56 -9.42
N SER A 114 -3.12 9.89 -9.68
CA SER A 114 -2.30 10.14 -10.88
C SER A 114 -3.00 9.77 -12.18
N ILE A 115 -3.97 8.84 -12.12
CA ILE A 115 -4.81 8.42 -13.26
C ILE A 115 -6.21 9.03 -13.23
N GLY A 116 -6.45 10.02 -12.36
CA GLY A 116 -7.70 10.77 -12.29
C GLY A 116 -8.88 10.03 -11.61
N VAL A 117 -8.60 8.99 -10.81
CA VAL A 117 -9.63 8.24 -10.07
C VAL A 117 -9.71 8.74 -8.63
N ALA A 118 -10.91 9.17 -8.20
CA ALA A 118 -11.19 9.60 -6.84
C ALA A 118 -11.56 8.42 -5.93
N VAL A 119 -11.20 8.50 -4.65
CA VAL A 119 -11.60 7.51 -3.63
C VAL A 119 -12.37 8.20 -2.50
N GLN A 120 -13.52 7.65 -2.17
CA GLN A 120 -14.36 8.11 -1.07
C GLN A 120 -14.43 7.05 0.03
N PHE A 121 -14.05 7.43 1.25
CA PHE A 121 -14.12 6.60 2.45
C PHE A 121 -15.33 7.00 3.29
N GLU A 122 -16.31 6.10 3.39
CA GLU A 122 -17.60 6.40 4.05
C GLU A 122 -17.44 6.66 5.55
N LYS A 123 -16.71 5.79 6.25
CA LYS A 123 -16.54 5.86 7.71
C LYS A 123 -15.79 7.12 8.13
N GLU A 124 -14.75 7.45 7.43
CA GLU A 124 -13.91 8.60 7.69
C GLU A 124 -14.47 9.90 7.09
N GLN A 125 -15.56 9.80 6.31
CA GLN A 125 -16.17 10.92 5.56
C GLN A 125 -15.14 11.71 4.74
N PHE A 126 -14.25 10.98 4.10
CA PHE A 126 -13.09 11.48 3.42
C PHE A 126 -13.16 11.20 1.91
N ASP A 127 -12.96 12.23 1.09
CA ASP A 127 -12.91 12.14 -0.37
C ASP A 127 -11.58 12.70 -0.87
N THR A 128 -10.83 11.89 -1.62
CA THR A 128 -9.50 12.28 -2.11
C THR A 128 -9.50 13.41 -3.13
N ASP A 129 -10.65 13.70 -3.72
CA ASP A 129 -10.85 14.79 -4.69
C ASP A 129 -11.23 16.12 -4.03
N SER A 130 -11.51 16.12 -2.72
CA SER A 130 -11.85 17.32 -1.98
C SER A 130 -10.59 18.05 -1.45
N ALA A 131 -10.69 19.35 -1.22
CA ALA A 131 -9.62 20.14 -0.61
C ALA A 131 -9.27 19.61 0.80
N THR A 132 -10.27 19.20 1.58
CA THR A 132 -10.09 18.53 2.87
C THR A 132 -9.36 17.21 2.72
N GLY A 133 -9.64 16.48 1.64
CA GLY A 133 -8.97 15.24 1.27
C GLY A 133 -7.48 15.42 1.03
N GLU A 134 -7.10 16.46 0.34
CA GLU A 134 -5.69 16.75 0.06
C GLU A 134 -4.90 17.09 1.32
N MET A 135 -5.50 17.87 2.22
CA MET A 135 -4.93 18.15 3.53
C MET A 135 -4.76 16.88 4.37
N MET A 136 -5.76 16.01 4.39
CA MET A 136 -5.73 14.74 5.14
C MET A 136 -4.67 13.78 4.59
N LEU A 137 -4.53 13.67 3.27
CA LEU A 137 -3.46 12.91 2.63
C LEU A 137 -2.08 13.43 3.03
N SER A 138 -1.89 14.74 3.05
CA SER A 138 -0.63 15.37 3.47
C SER A 138 -0.31 15.04 4.93
N MET A 139 -1.29 15.09 5.80
CA MET A 139 -1.15 14.73 7.22
C MET A 139 -0.83 13.23 7.40
N MET A 140 -1.50 12.34 6.67
CA MET A 140 -1.21 10.91 6.69
C MET A 140 0.20 10.60 6.16
N CYS A 141 0.67 11.34 5.14
CA CYS A 141 2.05 11.23 4.65
C CYS A 141 3.07 11.56 5.73
N ALA A 142 2.85 12.66 6.47
CA ALA A 142 3.74 13.07 7.54
C ALA A 142 3.80 12.03 8.67
N ILE A 143 2.64 11.49 9.09
CA ILE A 143 2.56 10.42 10.10
C ILE A 143 3.28 9.15 9.64
N ALA A 144 3.04 8.70 8.40
CA ALA A 144 3.68 7.50 7.85
C ALA A 144 5.21 7.66 7.75
N GLN A 145 5.69 8.84 7.43
CA GLN A 145 7.11 9.16 7.39
C GLN A 145 7.75 9.13 8.78
N GLU A 146 7.08 9.69 9.78
CA GLU A 146 7.55 9.70 11.17
C GLU A 146 7.57 8.29 11.76
N GLU A 147 6.55 7.46 11.47
CA GLU A 147 6.52 6.05 11.88
C GLU A 147 7.70 5.27 11.30
N SER A 148 8.00 5.43 10.02
CA SER A 148 9.15 4.80 9.35
C SER A 148 10.49 5.22 9.98
N LEU A 149 10.65 6.51 10.29
CA LEU A 149 11.84 7.02 10.98
C LEU A 149 11.96 6.47 12.41
N SER A 150 10.85 6.35 13.13
CA SER A 150 10.81 5.79 14.48
C SER A 150 11.21 4.31 14.49
N ILE A 151 10.67 3.51 13.56
CA ILE A 151 11.05 2.10 13.39
C ILE A 151 12.56 1.97 13.14
N SER A 152 13.11 2.78 12.24
CA SER A 152 14.55 2.78 11.92
C SER A 152 15.40 3.16 13.14
N LYS A 153 14.99 4.18 13.91
CA LYS A 153 15.68 4.59 15.15
C LYS A 153 15.65 3.48 16.20
N ASN A 154 14.49 2.85 16.39
CA ASN A 154 14.31 1.78 17.37
C ASN A 154 15.13 0.54 16.99
N MET A 155 15.18 0.18 15.70
CA MET A 155 16.03 -0.92 15.21
C MET A 155 17.52 -0.62 15.46
N LYS A 156 17.99 0.56 15.10
CA LYS A 156 19.39 0.99 15.34
C LYS A 156 19.73 0.98 16.83
N TRP A 157 18.81 1.46 17.68
CA TRP A 157 18.99 1.43 19.12
C TRP A 157 19.07 0.00 19.66
N GLY A 158 18.18 -0.90 19.22
CA GLY A 158 18.19 -2.30 19.61
C GLY A 158 19.47 -3.03 19.22
N ILE A 159 19.97 -2.79 17.98
CA ILE A 159 21.26 -3.33 17.51
C ILE A 159 22.41 -2.80 18.37
N ARG A 160 22.46 -1.48 18.61
CA ARG A 160 23.50 -0.85 19.42
C ARG A 160 23.52 -1.39 20.87
N LYS A 161 22.33 -1.58 21.46
CA LYS A 161 22.22 -2.18 22.79
C LYS A 161 22.73 -3.62 22.82
N LYS A 162 22.39 -4.44 21.83
CA LYS A 162 22.91 -5.81 21.68
C LYS A 162 24.45 -5.83 21.50
N MET A 163 25.01 -4.87 20.75
CA MET A 163 26.45 -4.72 20.60
C MET A 163 27.11 -4.37 21.94
N GLN A 164 26.53 -3.46 22.71
CA GLN A 164 27.06 -3.07 24.03
C GLN A 164 27.04 -4.20 25.08
N THR A 165 25.98 -5.07 24.98
CA THR A 165 25.88 -6.23 25.89
C THR A 165 26.64 -7.46 25.40
N GLY A 166 27.29 -7.39 24.22
CA GLY A 166 28.00 -8.52 23.63
C GLY A 166 27.08 -9.62 23.09
N THR A 167 25.77 -9.38 23.03
CA THR A 167 24.77 -10.37 22.58
C THR A 167 24.40 -10.21 21.08
N TYR A 168 25.04 -9.28 20.38
CA TYR A 168 24.80 -9.08 18.95
C TYR A 168 25.55 -10.13 18.15
N VAL A 169 24.79 -10.99 17.50
CA VAL A 169 25.30 -11.96 16.52
C VAL A 169 24.68 -11.62 15.17
N ASN A 170 25.51 -11.35 14.18
CA ASN A 170 25.05 -11.09 12.83
C ASN A 170 24.56 -12.41 12.19
N CYS A 171 23.51 -12.36 11.34
CA CYS A 171 23.02 -13.53 10.61
C CYS A 171 24.07 -14.13 9.65
N ALA A 172 25.01 -13.30 9.16
CA ALA A 172 26.16 -13.76 8.37
C ALA A 172 27.41 -13.69 9.26
N THR A 173 27.95 -14.86 9.57
CA THR A 173 29.23 -14.94 10.32
C THR A 173 30.35 -14.41 9.44
N PRO A 174 31.13 -13.42 9.88
CA PRO A 174 32.28 -12.92 9.12
C PRO A 174 33.30 -14.04 8.91
N PHE A 175 33.97 -14.04 7.75
CA PHE A 175 35.05 -14.97 7.46
C PHE A 175 36.16 -14.85 8.51
N GLY A 176 36.63 -15.95 9.03
CA GLY A 176 37.54 -16.00 10.17
C GLY A 176 36.88 -16.29 11.51
N TYR A 177 35.55 -16.33 11.54
CA TYR A 177 34.78 -16.63 12.75
C TYR A 177 33.71 -17.68 12.46
N ARG A 178 33.35 -18.48 13.47
CA ARG A 178 32.23 -19.41 13.47
C ARG A 178 31.30 -19.06 14.62
N GLN A 179 29.99 -19.17 14.37
CA GLN A 179 29.00 -18.98 15.43
C GLN A 179 28.84 -20.27 16.23
N GLN A 180 29.03 -20.18 17.52
CA GLN A 180 28.81 -21.26 18.48
C GLN A 180 28.12 -20.68 19.72
N ASP A 181 26.99 -21.27 20.15
CA ASP A 181 26.22 -20.84 21.34
C ASP A 181 25.93 -19.32 21.37
N HIS A 182 25.51 -18.76 20.26
CA HIS A 182 25.26 -17.33 20.08
C HIS A 182 26.47 -16.42 20.27
N GLN A 183 27.70 -16.98 20.25
CA GLN A 183 28.95 -16.22 20.30
C GLN A 183 29.76 -16.44 19.03
N LEU A 184 30.61 -15.46 18.70
CA LEU A 184 31.56 -15.59 17.60
C LEU A 184 32.87 -16.19 18.17
N VAL A 185 33.20 -17.40 17.70
CA VAL A 185 34.42 -18.11 18.03
C VAL A 185 35.38 -18.04 16.85
N LEU A 186 36.66 -17.84 17.11
CA LEU A 186 37.69 -17.73 16.09
C LEU A 186 37.86 -19.08 15.34
N GLU A 187 37.73 -19.06 14.01
CA GLU A 187 38.07 -20.22 13.17
C GLU A 187 39.55 -20.09 12.76
N LYS A 188 40.43 -20.95 13.32
CA LYS A 188 41.89 -20.80 13.23
C LYS A 188 42.43 -20.72 11.79
N ASN A 189 41.89 -21.53 10.89
CA ASN A 189 42.35 -21.59 9.50
C ASN A 189 41.96 -20.32 8.73
N GLU A 190 40.72 -19.93 8.85
CA GLU A 190 40.19 -18.73 8.21
C GLU A 190 40.78 -17.45 8.80
N ALA A 191 40.98 -17.40 10.10
CA ALA A 191 41.58 -16.28 10.81
C ALA A 191 43.05 -16.03 10.39
N ALA A 192 43.79 -17.09 10.06
CA ALA A 192 45.14 -16.97 9.51
C ALA A 192 45.15 -16.27 8.15
N VAL A 193 44.15 -16.60 7.28
CA VAL A 193 43.99 -15.93 5.98
C VAL A 193 43.61 -14.45 6.17
N VAL A 194 42.69 -14.14 7.08
CA VAL A 194 42.31 -12.75 7.38
C VAL A 194 43.53 -11.95 7.85
N ARG A 195 44.35 -12.48 8.78
CA ARG A 195 45.57 -11.82 9.23
C ARG A 195 46.55 -11.55 8.10
N LEU A 196 46.77 -12.55 7.24
CA LEU A 196 47.63 -12.42 6.06
C LEU A 196 47.16 -11.30 5.15
N VAL A 197 45.86 -11.19 4.91
CA VAL A 197 45.26 -10.13 4.07
C VAL A 197 45.53 -8.77 4.68
N PHE A 198 45.33 -8.59 6.00
CA PHE A 198 45.58 -7.33 6.68
C PHE A 198 47.08 -6.98 6.70
N GLU A 199 47.97 -7.95 6.91
CA GLU A 199 49.42 -7.75 6.87
C GLU A 199 49.89 -7.30 5.50
N LYS A 200 49.39 -7.93 4.42
CA LYS A 200 49.67 -7.54 3.02
C LYS A 200 49.14 -6.14 2.72
N TYR A 201 47.93 -5.83 3.15
CA TYR A 201 47.36 -4.49 2.96
C TYR A 201 48.21 -3.41 3.67
N LEU A 202 48.58 -3.64 4.92
CA LEU A 202 49.41 -2.71 5.67
C LEU A 202 50.84 -2.57 5.13
N SER A 203 51.35 -3.60 4.43
CA SER A 203 52.65 -3.54 3.73
C SER A 203 52.60 -2.84 2.38
N GLY A 204 51.43 -2.29 1.98
CA GLY A 204 51.25 -1.52 0.75
C GLY A 204 50.91 -2.35 -0.49
N VAL A 205 50.59 -3.63 -0.32
CA VAL A 205 50.06 -4.46 -1.41
C VAL A 205 48.59 -4.07 -1.64
N GLY A 206 48.32 -3.34 -2.72
CA GLY A 206 46.98 -2.89 -3.08
C GLY A 206 46.09 -4.08 -3.47
N ILE A 207 44.76 -3.88 -3.33
CA ILE A 207 43.75 -4.78 -3.91
C ILE A 207 43.63 -4.40 -5.39
N ALA A 208 44.06 -5.31 -6.29
CA ALA A 208 43.89 -5.18 -7.73
C ALA A 208 42.48 -5.57 -8.15
#